data_d56839afd026017d29d7755a6865fa45
#
_entry.id   d56839afd026017d29d7755a6865fa45
#
_cell.length_a   1.000
_cell.length_b   1.000
_cell.length_c   1.000
_cell.angle_alpha   90.00
_cell.angle_beta   90.00
_cell.angle_gamma   90.00
#
_symmetry.space_group_name_H-M   'P 1'
#
loop_
_entity.id
_entity.type
_entity.pdbx_description
1 polymer ?
#
loop_
_entity_poly.entity_id
_entity_poly.type
_entity_poly.pdbx_seq_one_letter_code
_entity_poly.pdbx_strand_id
1 'polypeptide(L)'
;MPLRHRTENILAGRMAFSLMIVAFYLLGRNLQIPWTIRSDEAMNGIQGLSLEILGNSRSRTSLFSLGLMPWVTSMIIVQVFQKLSRDRHEKKSPAKANRIMLILTMVIAVLQAGINAAEMEYKFFPGISRTVLLVLTAVVLIAGSFAIKWLSNRNTEWGVGGQGLLIAINTLGSFGRTGAAFRNEVFSAESVGEAVLLTGKAALLILVILILLLAMEGAEFRTTVRRVTINNRYADDDYIAVRLNPVGTMPVMYVMSVFTLPYYGLKLLDRMMPNRAWIQRGMQILNLNAASGVIIFAVVLWGLTVVLSEIFVGPEDIADSLMRQGDYLDDLEPGRQTRSYLAGQTRIAAFFSAAVTGALVLPMLWFHAVRGSFSSFYMAPMTVMILAGMVMSILEEVKVYRTMEQYRPFL
;
A
#
# COMPACT_ATOMS: atom_id res chain seq x y z
N MET A 1 28.80 -2.88 -41.88
CA MET A 1 29.11 -1.82 -40.92
C MET A 1 28.35 -2.11 -39.62
N PRO A 2 28.98 -2.12 -38.47
CA PRO A 2 28.54 -2.87 -37.32
C PRO A 2 27.53 -2.09 -36.47
N LEU A 3 26.35 -2.64 -36.34
CA LEU A 3 25.34 -2.27 -35.32
C LEU A 3 25.72 -2.83 -33.92
N ARG A 4 26.98 -2.67 -33.53
CA ARG A 4 27.60 -3.37 -32.39
C ARG A 4 27.72 -2.52 -31.12
N HIS A 5 26.91 -1.42 -30.94
CA HIS A 5 26.98 -0.57 -29.74
C HIS A 5 25.63 -0.08 -29.24
N ARG A 6 24.68 -0.99 -29.00
CA ARG A 6 23.53 -0.70 -28.16
C ARG A 6 23.06 -1.94 -27.38
N THR A 7 24.00 -2.66 -26.80
CA THR A 7 23.70 -3.53 -25.65
C THR A 7 23.69 -2.67 -24.38
N GLU A 8 22.94 -1.59 -24.39
CA GLU A 8 22.62 -0.90 -23.15
C GLU A 8 21.77 -1.89 -22.35
N ASN A 9 22.26 -2.28 -21.18
CA ASN A 9 21.55 -3.09 -20.22
C ASN A 9 20.21 -2.40 -19.94
N ILE A 10 19.12 -2.95 -20.45
CA ILE A 10 17.77 -2.38 -20.28
C ILE A 10 17.49 -2.17 -18.81
N LEU A 11 17.89 -3.13 -17.98
CA LEU A 11 17.76 -3.07 -16.53
C LEU A 11 18.55 -1.87 -15.95
N ALA A 12 19.80 -1.65 -16.37
CA ALA A 12 20.59 -0.54 -15.86
C ALA A 12 19.98 0.82 -16.21
N GLY A 13 19.46 0.99 -17.44
CA GLY A 13 18.76 2.20 -17.87
C GLY A 13 17.49 2.44 -17.04
N ARG A 14 16.68 1.41 -16.80
CA ARG A 14 15.47 1.49 -15.96
C ARG A 14 15.79 1.80 -14.50
N MET A 15 16.84 1.18 -13.96
CA MET A 15 17.28 1.48 -12.59
C MET A 15 17.80 2.92 -12.46
N ALA A 16 18.57 3.41 -13.42
CA ALA A 16 19.04 4.80 -13.44
C ALA A 16 17.87 5.79 -13.50
N PHE A 17 16.85 5.51 -14.31
CA PHE A 17 15.63 6.31 -14.38
C PHE A 17 14.89 6.32 -13.05
N SER A 18 14.71 5.16 -12.39
CA SER A 18 14.10 5.06 -11.07
C SER A 18 14.88 5.85 -10.01
N LEU A 19 16.21 5.79 -10.03
CA LEU A 19 17.06 6.60 -9.12
C LEU A 19 16.86 8.10 -9.35
N MET A 20 16.72 8.54 -10.59
CA MET A 20 16.39 9.93 -10.90
C MET A 20 15.04 10.34 -10.33
N ILE A 21 14.00 9.51 -10.51
CA ILE A 21 12.66 9.74 -9.93
C ILE A 21 12.73 9.82 -8.41
N VAL A 22 13.49 8.93 -7.77
CA VAL A 22 13.72 8.95 -6.32
C VAL A 22 14.38 10.25 -5.88
N ALA A 23 15.39 10.73 -6.59
CA ALA A 23 16.06 11.99 -6.28
C ALA A 23 15.09 13.18 -6.36
N PHE A 24 14.28 13.27 -7.41
CA PHE A 24 13.23 14.29 -7.55
C PHE A 24 12.19 14.20 -6.42
N TYR A 25 11.77 12.98 -6.08
CA TYR A 25 10.83 12.76 -4.98
C TYR A 25 11.41 13.22 -3.65
N LEU A 26 12.65 12.87 -3.33
CA LEU A 26 13.32 13.27 -2.09
C LEU A 26 13.54 14.79 -2.02
N LEU A 27 13.85 15.45 -3.13
CA LEU A 27 13.93 16.91 -3.18
C LEU A 27 12.57 17.55 -2.87
N GLY A 28 11.51 17.17 -3.56
CA GLY A 28 10.17 17.72 -3.32
C GLY A 28 9.61 17.43 -1.92
N ARG A 29 9.99 16.26 -1.35
CA ARG A 29 9.67 15.89 0.02
C ARG A 29 10.31 16.81 1.06
N ASN A 30 11.49 17.33 0.80
CA ASN A 30 12.20 18.24 1.70
C ASN A 30 11.85 19.72 1.46
N LEU A 31 11.20 20.05 0.35
CA LEU A 31 10.75 21.41 0.06
C LEU A 31 9.57 21.76 0.97
N GLN A 32 9.76 22.74 1.83
CA GLN A 32 8.71 23.29 2.69
C GLN A 32 7.92 24.37 1.96
N ILE A 33 6.64 24.47 2.30
CA ILE A 33 5.78 25.55 1.83
C ILE A 33 6.21 26.83 2.57
N PRO A 34 6.64 27.92 1.88
CA PRO A 34 7.37 29.03 2.48
C PRO A 34 6.61 29.80 3.57
N TRP A 35 5.29 29.83 3.48
CA TRP A 35 4.41 30.57 4.41
C TRP A 35 3.89 29.74 5.58
N THR A 36 4.32 28.49 5.71
CA THR A 36 3.94 27.63 6.83
C THR A 36 5.03 27.60 7.90
N ILE A 37 4.61 27.41 9.16
CA ILE A 37 5.52 27.19 10.29
C ILE A 37 5.74 25.68 10.39
N ARG A 38 6.98 25.25 10.54
CA ARG A 38 7.30 23.85 10.72
C ARG A 38 6.80 23.39 12.08
N SER A 39 5.80 22.54 12.09
CA SER A 39 5.42 21.79 13.28
C SER A 39 6.09 20.42 13.22
N ASP A 40 7.01 20.17 14.14
CA ASP A 40 7.64 18.84 14.31
C ASP A 40 6.79 17.94 15.21
N GLU A 41 5.53 18.32 15.49
CA GLU A 41 4.61 17.50 16.27
C GLU A 41 4.32 16.19 15.56
N ALA A 42 4.68 15.09 16.23
CA ALA A 42 4.32 13.75 15.79
C ALA A 42 2.79 13.64 15.74
N MET A 43 2.25 13.33 14.56
CA MET A 43 0.83 13.03 14.43
C MET A 43 0.54 11.71 15.13
N ASN A 44 -0.30 11.77 16.15
CA ASN A 44 -0.75 10.58 16.86
C ASN A 44 -1.98 9.98 16.14
N GLY A 45 -2.10 8.66 16.15
CA GLY A 45 -3.24 7.94 15.61
C GLY A 45 -3.19 7.68 14.09
N ILE A 46 -4.39 7.47 13.49
CA ILE A 46 -4.58 7.01 12.11
C ILE A 46 -3.96 7.95 11.07
N GLN A 47 -4.10 9.25 11.26
CA GLN A 47 -3.52 10.23 10.34
C GLN A 47 -2.00 10.17 10.30
N GLY A 48 -1.37 10.02 11.46
CA GLY A 48 0.08 9.86 11.55
C GLY A 48 0.56 8.66 10.75
N LEU A 49 -0.07 7.50 10.99
CA LEU A 49 0.30 6.25 10.33
C LEU A 49 0.07 6.27 8.83
N SER A 50 -1.08 6.76 8.38
CA SER A 50 -1.39 6.80 6.95
C SER A 50 -0.49 7.77 6.19
N LEU A 51 -0.18 8.93 6.79
CA LEU A 51 0.81 9.85 6.23
C LEU A 51 2.24 9.28 6.29
N GLU A 52 2.53 8.46 7.29
CA GLU A 52 3.81 7.81 7.43
C GLU A 52 4.09 6.81 6.31
N ILE A 53 3.10 6.07 5.87
CA ILE A 53 3.20 5.02 4.85
C ILE A 53 2.99 5.58 3.44
N LEU A 54 1.93 6.32 3.22
CA LEU A 54 1.48 6.77 1.90
C LEU A 54 1.79 8.23 1.59
N GLY A 55 2.01 9.04 2.62
CA GLY A 55 2.31 10.46 2.53
C GLY A 55 3.76 10.78 2.87
N ASN A 56 4.00 12.03 3.26
CA ASN A 56 5.29 12.48 3.78
C ASN A 56 5.21 12.76 5.27
N SER A 57 5.67 11.82 6.06
CA SER A 57 5.67 11.90 7.52
C SER A 57 6.73 12.85 8.10
N ARG A 58 7.71 13.27 7.28
CA ARG A 58 8.83 14.09 7.78
C ARG A 58 8.43 15.52 8.09
N SER A 59 7.44 16.07 7.36
CA SER A 59 6.88 17.39 7.61
C SER A 59 5.51 17.51 6.97
N ARG A 60 4.49 17.88 7.77
CA ARG A 60 3.16 18.23 7.25
C ARG A 60 3.22 19.38 6.26
N THR A 61 4.19 20.24 6.41
CA THR A 61 4.36 21.49 5.66
C THR A 61 5.14 21.33 4.36
N SER A 62 5.45 20.08 3.94
CA SER A 62 6.14 19.84 2.68
C SER A 62 5.21 19.84 1.48
N LEU A 63 5.76 20.19 0.32
CA LEU A 63 5.06 20.16 -0.97
C LEU A 63 4.38 18.80 -1.24
N PHE A 64 5.03 17.70 -0.85
CA PHE A 64 4.58 16.33 -1.09
C PHE A 64 3.96 15.67 0.14
N SER A 65 3.45 16.44 1.12
CA SER A 65 2.91 15.88 2.37
C SER A 65 1.70 14.98 2.17
N LEU A 66 0.83 15.25 1.20
CA LEU A 66 -0.32 14.41 0.88
C LEU A 66 0.08 13.05 0.26
N GLY A 67 1.24 12.98 -0.42
CA GLY A 67 1.75 11.78 -1.04
C GLY A 67 0.82 11.16 -2.08
N LEU A 68 0.80 9.83 -2.12
CA LEU A 68 -0.06 9.02 -2.99
C LEU A 68 -1.44 8.70 -2.37
N MET A 69 -1.70 9.16 -1.13
CA MET A 69 -2.88 8.76 -0.36
C MET A 69 -4.21 8.99 -1.10
N PRO A 70 -4.51 10.17 -1.71
CA PRO A 70 -5.79 10.38 -2.38
C PRO A 70 -6.00 9.40 -3.53
N TRP A 71 -4.93 9.10 -4.26
CA TRP A 71 -4.99 8.19 -5.41
C TRP A 71 -5.18 6.73 -4.99
N VAL A 72 -4.43 6.26 -3.99
CA VAL A 72 -4.55 4.89 -3.45
C VAL A 72 -5.96 4.67 -2.90
N THR A 73 -6.50 5.63 -2.14
CA THR A 73 -7.85 5.54 -1.60
C THR A 73 -8.90 5.45 -2.71
N SER A 74 -8.81 6.29 -3.74
CA SER A 74 -9.75 6.28 -4.86
C SER A 74 -9.65 4.99 -5.67
N MET A 75 -8.44 4.46 -5.88
CA MET A 75 -8.21 3.21 -6.59
C MET A 75 -8.90 2.03 -5.89
N ILE A 76 -8.74 1.92 -4.57
CA ILE A 76 -9.37 0.85 -3.77
C ILE A 76 -10.89 0.95 -3.85
N ILE A 77 -11.45 2.13 -3.64
CA ILE A 77 -12.91 2.35 -3.69
C ILE A 77 -13.45 1.92 -5.06
N VAL A 78 -12.80 2.33 -6.15
CA VAL A 78 -13.22 1.97 -7.51
C VAL A 78 -13.10 0.48 -7.75
N GLN A 79 -12.00 -0.17 -7.33
CA GLN A 79 -11.79 -1.61 -7.48
C GLN A 79 -12.84 -2.42 -6.70
N VAL A 80 -13.09 -2.09 -5.44
CA VAL A 80 -14.11 -2.74 -4.62
C VAL A 80 -15.50 -2.54 -5.22
N PHE A 81 -15.84 -1.32 -5.65
CA PHE A 81 -17.12 -1.04 -6.27
C PHE A 81 -17.31 -1.77 -7.61
N GLN A 82 -16.26 -1.87 -8.42
CA GLN A 82 -16.29 -2.65 -9.66
C GLN A 82 -16.53 -4.12 -9.41
N LYS A 83 -15.88 -4.71 -8.39
CA LYS A 83 -16.09 -6.11 -8.02
C LYS A 83 -17.54 -6.35 -7.57
N LEU A 84 -18.07 -5.50 -6.70
CA LEU A 84 -19.46 -5.59 -6.24
C LEU A 84 -20.49 -5.36 -7.36
N SER A 85 -20.14 -4.56 -8.37
CA SER A 85 -21.01 -4.28 -9.53
C SER A 85 -20.89 -5.32 -10.64
N ARG A 86 -19.85 -6.16 -10.66
CA ARG A 86 -19.58 -7.14 -11.73
C ARG A 86 -20.61 -8.27 -11.82
N ASP A 87 -21.37 -8.50 -10.74
CA ASP A 87 -22.51 -9.44 -10.75
C ASP A 87 -23.67 -8.99 -11.67
N ARG A 88 -23.63 -7.77 -12.21
CA ARG A 88 -24.61 -7.23 -13.17
C ARG A 88 -24.01 -7.05 -14.57
N HIS A 89 -23.58 -8.10 -15.21
CA HIS A 89 -23.35 -8.32 -16.66
C HIS A 89 -22.80 -7.17 -17.55
N GLU A 90 -22.36 -6.03 -17.03
CA GLU A 90 -21.77 -4.95 -17.82
C GLU A 90 -20.24 -4.87 -17.61
N LYS A 91 -19.47 -5.31 -18.61
CA LYS A 91 -18.04 -4.94 -18.73
C LYS A 91 -17.95 -3.43 -18.93
N LYS A 92 -17.82 -2.67 -17.83
CA LYS A 92 -17.62 -1.22 -17.91
C LYS A 92 -16.33 -0.94 -18.69
N SER A 93 -16.42 -0.04 -19.67
CA SER A 93 -15.24 0.39 -20.44
C SER A 93 -14.12 0.86 -19.52
N PRO A 94 -12.86 0.39 -19.71
CA PRO A 94 -11.69 0.83 -18.92
C PRO A 94 -11.54 2.36 -18.86
N ALA A 95 -11.92 3.05 -19.95
CA ALA A 95 -11.89 4.51 -20.01
C ALA A 95 -12.87 5.18 -19.02
N LYS A 96 -14.08 4.61 -18.84
CA LYS A 96 -15.05 5.12 -17.84
C LYS A 96 -14.55 4.90 -16.43
N ALA A 97 -13.96 3.74 -16.14
CA ALA A 97 -13.39 3.42 -14.84
C ALA A 97 -12.26 4.39 -14.46
N ASN A 98 -11.34 4.65 -15.40
CA ASN A 98 -10.22 5.58 -15.18
C ASN A 98 -10.71 7.02 -14.96
N ARG A 99 -11.73 7.45 -15.70
CA ARG A 99 -12.34 8.79 -15.49
C ARG A 99 -12.98 8.92 -14.12
N ILE A 100 -13.73 7.92 -13.66
CA ILE A 100 -14.34 7.89 -12.31
C ILE A 100 -13.23 7.94 -11.24
N MET A 101 -12.17 7.16 -11.42
CA MET A 101 -11.03 7.14 -10.50
C MET A 101 -10.35 8.53 -10.41
N LEU A 102 -10.15 9.23 -11.53
CA LEU A 102 -9.57 10.58 -11.53
C LEU A 102 -10.46 11.60 -10.80
N ILE A 103 -11.77 11.58 -11.07
CA ILE A 103 -12.73 12.48 -10.39
C ILE A 103 -12.72 12.19 -8.88
N LEU A 104 -12.80 10.92 -8.49
CA LEU A 104 -12.78 10.53 -7.09
C LEU A 104 -11.47 10.93 -6.40
N THR A 105 -10.32 10.74 -7.09
CA THR A 105 -9.00 11.18 -6.60
C THR A 105 -9.00 12.70 -6.34
N MET A 106 -9.57 13.49 -7.25
CA MET A 106 -9.65 14.94 -7.09
C MET A 106 -10.50 15.33 -5.88
N VAL A 107 -11.68 14.70 -5.72
CA VAL A 107 -12.56 14.96 -4.57
C VAL A 107 -11.86 14.63 -3.24
N ILE A 108 -11.23 13.46 -3.17
CA ILE A 108 -10.51 13.03 -1.97
C ILE A 108 -9.31 13.93 -1.70
N ALA A 109 -8.56 14.33 -2.75
CA ALA A 109 -7.43 15.23 -2.62
C ALA A 109 -7.85 16.62 -2.07
N VAL A 110 -8.96 17.17 -2.56
CA VAL A 110 -9.52 18.44 -2.06
C VAL A 110 -9.91 18.33 -0.59
N LEU A 111 -10.60 17.24 -0.20
CA LEU A 111 -10.98 16.96 1.18
C LEU A 111 -9.75 16.90 2.10
N GLN A 112 -8.78 16.09 1.75
CA GLN A 112 -7.58 15.84 2.57
C GLN A 112 -6.68 17.08 2.60
N ALA A 113 -6.47 17.76 1.47
CA ALA A 113 -5.69 18.99 1.39
C ALA A 113 -6.32 20.13 2.21
N GLY A 114 -7.63 20.29 2.12
CA GLY A 114 -8.36 21.31 2.88
C GLY A 114 -8.23 21.12 4.38
N ILE A 115 -8.37 19.88 4.87
CA ILE A 115 -8.24 19.57 6.30
C ILE A 115 -6.80 19.75 6.76
N ASN A 116 -5.82 19.21 6.01
CA ASN A 116 -4.41 19.33 6.37
C ASN A 116 -3.95 20.80 6.36
N ALA A 117 -4.34 21.58 5.33
CA ALA A 117 -4.04 23.02 5.26
C ALA A 117 -4.64 23.79 6.44
N ALA A 118 -5.83 23.40 6.86
CA ALA A 118 -6.54 24.06 7.97
C ALA A 118 -5.92 23.78 9.35
N GLU A 119 -5.12 22.72 9.49
CA GLU A 119 -4.38 22.34 10.71
C GLU A 119 -2.96 22.90 10.75
N MET A 120 -2.48 23.44 9.63
CA MET A 120 -1.16 24.07 9.58
C MET A 120 -1.16 25.43 10.24
N GLU A 121 -0.06 25.76 10.87
CA GLU A 121 0.22 27.11 11.36
C GLU A 121 0.87 27.92 10.26
N TYR A 122 0.41 29.17 10.13
CA TYR A 122 0.84 30.10 9.08
C TYR A 122 1.64 31.25 9.66
N LYS A 123 2.72 31.64 8.97
CA LYS A 123 3.46 32.85 9.27
C LYS A 123 2.55 34.05 9.01
N PHE A 124 2.69 35.07 9.86
CA PHE A 124 1.96 36.33 9.66
C PHE A 124 2.56 37.09 8.48
N PHE A 125 1.71 37.39 7.49
CA PHE A 125 2.05 38.27 6.38
C PHE A 125 1.11 39.48 6.39
N PRO A 126 1.66 40.75 6.51
CA PRO A 126 0.83 41.94 6.44
C PRO A 126 0.10 42.01 5.10
N GLY A 127 -1.23 42.16 5.12
CA GLY A 127 -2.05 42.26 3.91
C GLY A 127 -2.60 40.94 3.32
N ILE A 128 -2.22 39.79 3.84
CA ILE A 128 -2.74 38.50 3.37
C ILE A 128 -3.56 37.83 4.47
N SER A 129 -4.84 37.54 4.19
CA SER A 129 -5.70 36.87 5.16
C SER A 129 -5.30 35.40 5.32
N ARG A 130 -5.49 34.85 6.53
CA ARG A 130 -5.27 33.40 6.82
C ARG A 130 -6.02 32.50 5.85
N THR A 131 -7.23 32.89 5.42
CA THR A 131 -8.06 32.14 4.51
C THR A 131 -7.40 31.99 3.13
N VAL A 132 -6.76 33.05 2.62
CA VAL A 132 -6.03 33.00 1.34
C VAL A 132 -4.85 32.06 1.44
N LEU A 133 -4.06 32.11 2.53
CA LEU A 133 -2.94 31.20 2.76
C LEU A 133 -3.40 29.75 2.85
N LEU A 134 -4.54 29.48 3.50
CA LEU A 134 -5.13 28.15 3.58
C LEU A 134 -5.49 27.62 2.19
N VAL A 135 -6.21 28.40 1.39
CA VAL A 135 -6.61 27.99 0.03
C VAL A 135 -5.37 27.77 -0.85
N LEU A 136 -4.39 28.67 -0.78
CA LEU A 136 -3.14 28.53 -1.53
C LEU A 136 -2.39 27.26 -1.13
N THR A 137 -2.30 26.97 0.17
CA THR A 137 -1.69 25.73 0.69
C THR A 137 -2.43 24.49 0.19
N ALA A 138 -3.76 24.48 0.24
CA ALA A 138 -4.55 23.36 -0.26
C ALA A 138 -4.30 23.11 -1.75
N VAL A 139 -4.24 24.16 -2.57
CA VAL A 139 -3.92 24.04 -4.01
C VAL A 139 -2.52 23.46 -4.21
N VAL A 140 -1.52 23.95 -3.47
CA VAL A 140 -0.13 23.44 -3.54
C VAL A 140 -0.06 21.97 -3.14
N LEU A 141 -0.76 21.55 -2.09
CA LEU A 141 -0.82 20.14 -1.65
C LEU A 141 -1.47 19.24 -2.69
N ILE A 142 -2.56 19.68 -3.32
CA ILE A 142 -3.22 18.95 -4.41
C ILE A 142 -2.25 18.81 -5.59
N ALA A 143 -1.64 19.91 -6.03
CA ALA A 143 -0.68 19.88 -7.12
C ALA A 143 0.51 18.94 -6.82
N GLY A 144 1.02 18.97 -5.59
CA GLY A 144 2.07 18.05 -5.11
C GLY A 144 1.66 16.59 -5.19
N SER A 145 0.44 16.24 -4.79
CA SER A 145 -0.08 14.87 -4.87
C SER A 145 -0.21 14.38 -6.33
N PHE A 146 -0.70 15.22 -7.23
CA PHE A 146 -0.77 14.89 -8.65
C PHE A 146 0.61 14.79 -9.30
N ALA A 147 1.57 15.62 -8.88
CA ALA A 147 2.96 15.53 -9.33
C ALA A 147 3.59 14.19 -8.93
N ILE A 148 3.39 13.74 -7.68
CA ILE A 148 3.86 12.42 -7.22
C ILE A 148 3.20 11.30 -8.03
N LYS A 149 1.90 11.38 -8.28
CA LYS A 149 1.21 10.40 -9.12
C LYS A 149 1.80 10.36 -10.54
N TRP A 150 2.09 11.51 -11.12
CA TRP A 150 2.73 11.60 -12.43
C TRP A 150 4.12 10.96 -12.43
N LEU A 151 4.95 11.26 -11.41
CA LEU A 151 6.26 10.63 -11.22
C LEU A 151 6.14 9.11 -11.08
N SER A 152 5.17 8.64 -10.29
CA SER A 152 4.86 7.22 -10.09
C SER A 152 4.49 6.53 -11.40
N ASN A 153 3.62 7.14 -12.23
CA ASN A 153 3.23 6.60 -13.52
C ASN A 153 4.44 6.53 -14.48
N ARG A 154 5.28 7.57 -14.51
CA ARG A 154 6.51 7.56 -15.31
C ARG A 154 7.50 6.49 -14.86
N ASN A 155 7.60 6.27 -13.54
CA ASN A 155 8.41 5.17 -13.01
C ASN A 155 7.87 3.79 -13.43
N THR A 156 6.57 3.61 -13.52
CA THR A 156 5.96 2.36 -13.99
C THR A 156 6.26 2.11 -15.48
N GLU A 157 6.28 3.16 -16.31
CA GLU A 157 6.55 3.04 -17.75
C GLU A 157 8.04 2.79 -18.05
N TRP A 158 8.92 3.55 -17.43
CA TRP A 158 10.34 3.65 -17.80
C TRP A 158 11.32 3.17 -16.72
N GLY A 159 10.83 2.96 -15.51
CA GLY A 159 11.62 2.56 -14.36
C GLY A 159 11.39 1.12 -13.91
N VAL A 160 11.71 0.89 -12.64
CA VAL A 160 11.51 -0.36 -11.90
C VAL A 160 10.76 -0.05 -10.59
N GLY A 161 9.87 -0.96 -10.16
CA GLY A 161 9.13 -0.84 -8.92
C GLY A 161 7.93 0.11 -8.96
N GLY A 162 7.69 0.78 -10.08
CA GLY A 162 6.51 1.62 -10.31
C GLY A 162 6.19 2.55 -9.13
N GLN A 163 4.93 2.54 -8.69
CA GLN A 163 4.48 3.28 -7.52
C GLN A 163 4.98 2.66 -6.20
N GLY A 164 5.23 1.36 -6.17
CA GLY A 164 5.73 0.64 -5.00
C GLY A 164 7.07 1.18 -4.51
N LEU A 165 7.93 1.65 -5.43
CA LEU A 165 9.21 2.25 -5.10
C LEU A 165 9.06 3.52 -4.24
N LEU A 166 8.13 4.42 -4.57
CA LEU A 166 7.91 5.65 -3.79
C LEU A 166 7.33 5.35 -2.41
N ILE A 167 6.45 4.34 -2.33
CA ILE A 167 5.90 3.86 -1.06
C ILE A 167 7.00 3.21 -0.22
N ALA A 168 7.86 2.39 -0.82
CA ALA A 168 9.00 1.77 -0.14
C ALA A 168 9.95 2.82 0.47
N ILE A 169 10.24 3.91 -0.25
CA ILE A 169 11.09 4.99 0.25
C ILE A 169 10.44 5.73 1.43
N ASN A 170 9.12 5.95 1.39
CA ASN A 170 8.40 6.53 2.51
C ASN A 170 8.44 5.62 3.73
N THR A 171 8.13 4.35 3.52
CA THR A 171 8.12 3.34 4.57
C THR A 171 9.52 3.12 5.16
N LEU A 172 10.58 3.17 4.34
CA LEU A 172 11.96 3.13 4.80
C LEU A 172 12.30 4.35 5.70
N GLY A 173 11.82 5.53 5.32
CA GLY A 173 11.93 6.72 6.16
C GLY A 173 11.22 6.60 7.50
N SER A 174 10.05 5.97 7.54
CA SER A 174 9.29 5.65 8.76
C SER A 174 10.03 4.64 9.61
N PHE A 175 10.53 3.57 9.01
CA PHE A 175 11.32 2.56 9.69
C PHE A 175 12.57 3.16 10.36
N GLY A 176 13.25 4.10 9.68
CA GLY A 176 14.38 4.83 10.25
C GLY A 176 14.02 5.65 11.50
N ARG A 177 12.82 6.28 11.53
CA ARG A 177 12.35 7.03 12.71
C ARG A 177 11.94 6.10 13.85
N THR A 178 11.20 5.04 13.54
CA THR A 178 10.86 3.99 14.52
C THR A 178 12.13 3.40 15.14
N GLY A 179 13.16 3.13 14.33
CA GLY A 179 14.46 2.67 14.79
C GLY A 179 15.19 3.70 15.67
N ALA A 180 15.11 5.00 15.35
CA ALA A 180 15.68 6.06 16.17
C ALA A 180 14.96 6.19 17.51
N ALA A 181 13.63 6.12 17.53
CA ALA A 181 12.84 6.13 18.76
C ALA A 181 13.15 4.90 19.63
N PHE A 182 13.22 3.72 19.03
CA PHE A 182 13.59 2.47 19.69
C PHE A 182 15.03 2.54 20.27
N ARG A 183 15.97 3.09 19.51
CA ARG A 183 17.34 3.31 20.00
C ARG A 183 17.35 4.19 21.25
N ASN A 184 16.58 5.28 21.29
CA ASN A 184 16.49 6.14 22.46
C ASN A 184 15.90 5.38 23.67
N GLU A 185 14.93 4.51 23.45
CA GLU A 185 14.35 3.64 24.48
C GLU A 185 15.38 2.65 25.03
N VAL A 186 16.20 2.04 24.15
CA VAL A 186 17.30 1.15 24.54
C VAL A 186 18.38 1.88 25.34
N PHE A 187 18.74 3.12 24.96
CA PHE A 187 19.71 3.92 25.70
C PHE A 187 19.17 4.45 27.05
N SER A 188 17.85 4.49 27.22
CA SER A 188 17.18 4.88 28.47
C SER A 188 16.96 3.69 29.40
N ALA A 189 17.35 2.47 29.03
CA ALA A 189 17.22 1.27 29.85
C ALA A 189 18.09 1.37 31.09
N GLU A 190 17.55 0.96 32.23
CA GLU A 190 18.23 1.06 33.55
C GLU A 190 19.46 0.14 33.68
N SER A 191 19.52 -0.93 32.87
CA SER A 191 20.61 -1.88 32.86
C SER A 191 20.98 -2.37 31.46
N VAL A 192 22.26 -2.76 31.28
CA VAL A 192 22.75 -3.36 30.03
C VAL A 192 21.98 -4.64 29.69
N GLY A 193 21.60 -5.42 30.72
CA GLY A 193 20.80 -6.65 30.52
C GLY A 193 19.42 -6.36 29.94
N GLU A 194 18.75 -5.30 30.38
CA GLU A 194 17.46 -4.85 29.86
C GLU A 194 17.57 -4.37 28.42
N ALA A 195 18.59 -3.57 28.10
CA ALA A 195 18.88 -3.11 26.76
C ALA A 195 19.10 -4.26 25.78
N VAL A 196 19.88 -5.28 26.17
CA VAL A 196 20.11 -6.49 25.37
C VAL A 196 18.83 -7.29 25.18
N LEU A 197 18.00 -7.44 26.22
CA LEU A 197 16.74 -8.15 26.17
C LEU A 197 15.75 -7.45 25.21
N LEU A 198 15.66 -6.12 25.29
CA LEU A 198 14.78 -5.30 24.43
C LEU A 198 15.20 -5.42 22.96
N THR A 199 16.49 -5.29 22.70
CA THR A 199 17.05 -5.42 21.35
C THR A 199 16.86 -6.84 20.80
N GLY A 200 17.07 -7.87 21.64
CA GLY A 200 16.85 -9.26 21.26
C GLY A 200 15.40 -9.55 20.91
N LYS A 201 14.42 -9.06 21.69
CA LYS A 201 12.99 -9.19 21.40
C LYS A 201 12.62 -8.50 20.08
N ALA A 202 13.14 -7.31 19.83
CA ALA A 202 12.89 -6.57 18.60
C ALA A 202 13.45 -7.31 17.37
N ALA A 203 14.69 -7.77 17.45
CA ALA A 203 15.34 -8.54 16.39
C ALA A 203 14.60 -9.86 16.10
N LEU A 204 14.19 -10.59 17.14
CA LEU A 204 13.40 -11.81 17.01
C LEU A 204 12.06 -11.55 16.34
N LEU A 205 11.35 -10.49 16.72
CA LEU A 205 10.07 -10.11 16.12
C LEU A 205 10.23 -9.82 14.62
N ILE A 206 11.23 -9.00 14.24
CA ILE A 206 11.50 -8.69 12.83
C ILE A 206 11.85 -9.97 12.05
N LEU A 207 12.67 -10.83 12.63
CA LEU A 207 13.04 -12.10 12.01
C LEU A 207 11.83 -13.00 11.77
N VAL A 208 10.96 -13.14 12.77
CA VAL A 208 9.72 -13.95 12.66
C VAL A 208 8.81 -13.39 11.56
N ILE A 209 8.63 -12.06 11.49
CA ILE A 209 7.84 -11.42 10.45
C ILE A 209 8.42 -11.73 9.07
N LEU A 210 9.73 -11.57 8.89
CA LEU A 210 10.38 -11.84 7.61
C LEU A 210 10.28 -13.30 7.18
N ILE A 211 10.51 -14.26 8.11
CA ILE A 211 10.37 -15.68 7.81
C ILE A 211 8.93 -16.03 7.39
N LEU A 212 7.92 -15.53 8.12
CA LEU A 212 6.53 -15.79 7.79
C LEU A 212 6.13 -15.17 6.44
N LEU A 213 6.58 -13.95 6.14
CA LEU A 213 6.33 -13.32 4.85
C LEU A 213 6.97 -14.09 3.70
N LEU A 214 8.25 -14.49 3.84
CA LEU A 214 8.94 -15.28 2.84
C LEU A 214 8.27 -16.64 2.62
N ALA A 215 7.86 -17.31 3.69
CA ALA A 215 7.14 -18.58 3.61
C ALA A 215 5.79 -18.43 2.89
N MET A 216 5.04 -17.36 3.18
CA MET A 216 3.74 -17.11 2.55
C MET A 216 3.87 -16.74 1.08
N GLU A 217 4.92 -15.99 0.70
CA GLU A 217 5.17 -15.58 -0.69
C GLU A 217 5.61 -16.77 -1.55
N GLY A 218 6.39 -17.68 -0.97
CA GLY A 218 6.85 -18.90 -1.65
C GLY A 218 5.83 -20.04 -1.68
N ALA A 219 4.80 -19.98 -0.85
CA ALA A 219 3.79 -21.03 -0.78
C ALA A 219 2.68 -20.83 -1.83
N GLU A 220 2.40 -21.86 -2.61
CA GLU A 220 1.40 -21.83 -3.67
C GLU A 220 0.61 -23.15 -3.74
N PHE A 221 -0.68 -23.03 -4.05
CA PHE A 221 -1.52 -24.16 -4.43
C PHE A 221 -1.33 -24.43 -5.92
N ARG A 222 -0.83 -25.61 -6.28
CA ARG A 222 -0.63 -26.03 -7.67
C ARG A 222 -1.77 -26.95 -8.08
N THR A 223 -2.45 -26.58 -9.17
CA THR A 223 -3.51 -27.40 -9.77
C THR A 223 -3.09 -27.74 -11.19
N THR A 224 -3.02 -29.03 -11.50
CA THR A 224 -2.60 -29.55 -12.81
C THR A 224 -3.58 -29.15 -13.91
N VAL A 225 -3.05 -28.72 -15.04
CA VAL A 225 -3.81 -28.34 -16.25
C VAL A 225 -3.49 -29.30 -17.36
N ARG A 226 -4.52 -29.86 -17.97
CA ARG A 226 -4.36 -30.68 -19.17
C ARG A 226 -4.65 -29.87 -20.42
N ARG A 227 -3.71 -29.84 -21.34
CA ARG A 227 -3.83 -29.23 -22.65
C ARG A 227 -4.26 -30.25 -23.69
N VAL A 228 -5.39 -29.98 -24.37
CA VAL A 228 -5.88 -30.85 -25.43
C VAL A 228 -5.00 -30.77 -26.68
N THR A 229 -4.39 -29.62 -26.94
CA THR A 229 -3.63 -29.33 -28.15
C THR A 229 -2.20 -29.86 -28.15
N ILE A 230 -1.60 -30.09 -26.97
CA ILE A 230 -0.19 -30.49 -26.85
C ILE A 230 -0.10 -31.72 -25.93
N ASN A 231 -0.21 -32.88 -26.54
CA ASN A 231 0.07 -34.14 -25.83
C ASN A 231 1.56 -34.51 -25.99
N ASN A 232 2.44 -33.81 -25.29
CA ASN A 232 3.87 -34.05 -25.33
C ASN A 232 4.27 -34.93 -24.12
N ARG A 233 4.66 -36.16 -24.38
CA ARG A 233 5.08 -37.14 -23.38
C ARG A 233 6.35 -36.74 -22.61
N TYR A 234 7.04 -35.70 -23.04
CA TYR A 234 8.29 -35.19 -22.47
C TYR A 234 8.14 -33.80 -21.84
N ALA A 235 6.95 -33.22 -21.83
CA ALA A 235 6.69 -31.96 -21.14
C ALA A 235 6.33 -32.25 -19.68
N ASP A 236 6.88 -31.43 -18.78
CA ASP A 236 6.43 -31.40 -17.39
C ASP A 236 4.93 -31.03 -17.34
N ASP A 237 4.22 -31.58 -16.35
CA ASP A 237 2.81 -31.29 -16.16
C ASP A 237 2.62 -29.77 -15.93
N ASP A 238 1.88 -29.12 -16.83
CA ASP A 238 1.50 -27.72 -16.68
C ASP A 238 0.59 -27.57 -15.47
N TYR A 239 0.81 -26.53 -14.69
CA TYR A 239 -0.02 -26.24 -13.53
C TYR A 239 -0.36 -24.75 -13.41
N ILE A 240 -1.51 -24.47 -12.82
CA ILE A 240 -1.88 -23.13 -12.36
C ILE A 240 -1.50 -23.01 -10.89
N ALA A 241 -0.69 -22.00 -10.58
CA ALA A 241 -0.30 -21.68 -9.22
C ALA A 241 -1.18 -20.55 -8.65
N VAL A 242 -1.88 -20.83 -7.56
CA VAL A 242 -2.53 -19.79 -6.74
C VAL A 242 -1.66 -19.58 -5.52
N ARG A 243 -1.03 -18.41 -5.39
CA ARG A 243 -0.19 -18.08 -4.24
C ARG A 243 -1.03 -18.08 -2.96
N LEU A 244 -0.44 -18.54 -1.86
CA LEU A 244 -1.10 -18.54 -0.54
C LEU A 244 -1.34 -17.13 -0.01
N ASN A 245 -0.50 -16.18 -0.43
CA ASN A 245 -0.68 -14.74 -0.21
C ASN A 245 -0.89 -14.02 -1.55
N PRO A 246 -2.12 -14.04 -2.13
CA PRO A 246 -2.35 -13.55 -3.48
C PRO A 246 -2.12 -12.05 -3.66
N VAL A 247 -2.30 -11.28 -2.59
CA VAL A 247 -2.22 -9.80 -2.61
C VAL A 247 -0.95 -9.29 -1.94
N GLY A 248 -0.16 -10.19 -1.36
CA GLY A 248 1.04 -9.81 -0.61
C GLY A 248 0.71 -8.96 0.62
N THR A 249 1.50 -7.92 0.85
CA THR A 249 1.34 -6.99 1.98
C THR A 249 0.46 -5.77 1.65
N MET A 250 -0.05 -5.66 0.42
CA MET A 250 -0.87 -4.53 -0.04
C MET A 250 -2.12 -4.27 0.81
N PRO A 251 -2.86 -5.30 1.32
CA PRO A 251 -4.06 -5.06 2.12
C PRO A 251 -3.79 -4.20 3.35
N VAL A 252 -2.65 -4.37 4.02
CA VAL A 252 -2.28 -3.59 5.21
C VAL A 252 -2.15 -2.10 4.87
N MET A 253 -1.49 -1.78 3.76
CA MET A 253 -1.36 -0.41 3.26
C MET A 253 -2.73 0.17 2.86
N TYR A 254 -3.55 -0.63 2.21
CA TYR A 254 -4.85 -0.20 1.71
C TYR A 254 -5.87 0.02 2.83
N VAL A 255 -5.85 -0.79 3.88
CA VAL A 255 -6.68 -0.58 5.06
C VAL A 255 -6.45 0.80 5.66
N MET A 256 -5.19 1.26 5.73
CA MET A 256 -4.89 2.61 6.21
C MET A 256 -5.56 3.71 5.39
N SER A 257 -5.55 3.59 4.06
CA SER A 257 -6.23 4.54 3.18
C SER A 257 -7.74 4.55 3.38
N VAL A 258 -8.35 3.36 3.44
CA VAL A 258 -9.81 3.19 3.62
C VAL A 258 -10.25 3.70 4.99
N PHE A 259 -9.47 3.43 6.03
CA PHE A 259 -9.77 3.83 7.40
C PHE A 259 -9.63 5.34 7.62
N THR A 260 -8.71 5.97 6.91
CA THR A 260 -8.46 7.41 7.01
C THR A 260 -9.57 8.24 6.39
N LEU A 261 -10.26 7.74 5.35
CA LEU A 261 -11.29 8.50 4.65
C LEU A 261 -12.49 8.89 5.55
N PRO A 262 -13.14 7.94 6.29
CA PRO A 262 -14.21 8.31 7.22
C PRO A 262 -13.74 9.27 8.32
N TYR A 263 -12.51 9.09 8.79
CA TYR A 263 -11.93 9.99 9.78
C TYR A 263 -11.79 11.43 9.25
N TYR A 264 -11.33 11.64 8.02
CA TYR A 264 -11.31 12.96 7.40
C TYR A 264 -12.74 13.52 7.20
N GLY A 265 -13.69 12.66 6.84
CA GLY A 265 -15.10 13.06 6.73
C GLY A 265 -15.67 13.57 8.06
N LEU A 266 -15.45 12.85 9.16
CA LEU A 266 -15.86 13.26 10.50
C LEU A 266 -15.18 14.54 10.95
N LYS A 267 -13.90 14.72 10.63
CA LYS A 267 -13.14 15.92 10.96
C LYS A 267 -13.63 17.15 10.22
N LEU A 268 -14.05 16.99 8.97
CA LEU A 268 -14.71 18.06 8.22
C LEU A 268 -16.06 18.41 8.85
N LEU A 269 -16.85 17.41 9.24
CA LEU A 269 -18.13 17.63 9.91
C LEU A 269 -17.98 18.32 11.28
N ASP A 270 -16.96 17.95 12.07
CA ASP A 270 -16.66 18.61 13.34
C ASP A 270 -16.33 20.10 13.14
N ARG A 271 -15.69 20.44 12.04
CA ARG A 271 -15.38 21.84 11.69
C ARG A 271 -16.62 22.62 11.25
N MET A 272 -17.57 21.97 10.58
CA MET A 272 -18.84 22.58 10.14
C MET A 272 -19.87 22.65 11.27
N MET A 273 -19.84 21.65 12.17
CA MET A 273 -20.79 21.50 13.29
C MET A 273 -20.02 21.17 14.58
N PRO A 274 -19.33 22.16 15.18
CA PRO A 274 -18.48 21.92 16.34
C PRO A 274 -19.30 21.43 17.54
N ASN A 275 -18.67 20.59 18.38
CA ASN A 275 -19.21 20.06 19.62
C ASN A 275 -20.42 19.11 19.51
N ARG A 276 -20.62 18.45 18.36
CA ARG A 276 -21.62 17.39 18.24
C ARG A 276 -21.08 16.07 18.82
N ALA A 277 -21.71 15.59 19.88
CA ALA A 277 -21.28 14.39 20.60
C ALA A 277 -21.15 13.13 19.72
N TRP A 278 -21.99 12.98 18.71
CA TRP A 278 -21.92 11.85 17.79
C TRP A 278 -20.67 11.88 16.87
N ILE A 279 -20.23 13.09 16.46
CA ILE A 279 -19.01 13.27 15.64
C ILE A 279 -17.79 12.90 16.47
N GLN A 280 -17.71 13.41 17.70
CA GLN A 280 -16.61 13.11 18.60
C GLN A 280 -16.55 11.62 18.97
N ARG A 281 -17.70 11.00 19.24
CA ARG A 281 -17.80 9.54 19.43
C ARG A 281 -17.33 8.78 18.19
N GLY A 282 -17.74 9.19 16.98
CA GLY A 282 -17.30 8.61 15.74
C GLY A 282 -15.77 8.67 15.54
N MET A 283 -15.15 9.82 15.83
CA MET A 283 -13.70 9.98 15.79
C MET A 283 -12.99 9.12 16.84
N GLN A 284 -13.56 8.98 18.05
CA GLN A 284 -13.03 8.10 19.09
C GLN A 284 -13.12 6.61 18.69
N ILE A 285 -14.23 6.20 18.11
CA ILE A 285 -14.45 4.82 17.65
C ILE A 285 -13.46 4.45 16.53
N LEU A 286 -13.18 5.37 15.62
CA LEU A 286 -12.22 5.16 14.53
C LEU A 286 -10.75 5.35 14.96
N ASN A 287 -10.48 5.73 16.21
CA ASN A 287 -9.11 5.94 16.67
C ASN A 287 -8.42 4.60 16.96
N LEU A 288 -7.26 4.35 16.35
CA LEU A 288 -6.46 3.15 16.60
C LEU A 288 -5.85 3.09 18.00
N ASN A 289 -5.91 4.19 18.77
CA ASN A 289 -5.53 4.21 20.17
C ASN A 289 -6.64 3.66 21.08
N ALA A 290 -7.81 3.35 20.51
CA ALA A 290 -8.94 2.74 21.21
C ALA A 290 -9.14 1.29 20.74
N ALA A 291 -9.53 0.40 21.64
CA ALA A 291 -9.81 -1.00 21.31
C ALA A 291 -10.88 -1.15 20.21
N SER A 292 -11.90 -0.26 20.19
CA SER A 292 -12.91 -0.22 19.13
C SER A 292 -12.31 0.01 17.74
N GLY A 293 -11.35 0.93 17.63
CA GLY A 293 -10.68 1.21 16.37
C GLY A 293 -9.86 0.02 15.87
N VAL A 294 -9.17 -0.70 16.77
CA VAL A 294 -8.41 -1.90 16.41
C VAL A 294 -9.32 -3.02 15.90
N ILE A 295 -10.50 -3.21 16.52
CA ILE A 295 -11.49 -4.21 16.08
C ILE A 295 -12.02 -3.86 14.67
N ILE A 296 -12.41 -2.61 14.45
CA ILE A 296 -12.88 -2.16 13.13
C ILE A 296 -11.77 -2.31 12.09
N PHE A 297 -10.55 -1.94 12.44
CA PHE A 297 -9.38 -2.14 11.58
C PHE A 297 -9.19 -3.61 11.19
N ALA A 298 -9.32 -4.53 12.14
CA ALA A 298 -9.24 -5.97 11.90
C ALA A 298 -10.31 -6.47 10.92
N VAL A 299 -11.57 -6.03 11.10
CA VAL A 299 -12.69 -6.40 10.22
C VAL A 299 -12.46 -5.85 8.80
N VAL A 300 -12.03 -4.59 8.67
CA VAL A 300 -11.74 -3.98 7.38
C VAL A 300 -10.54 -4.67 6.71
N LEU A 301 -9.48 -5.00 7.46
CA LEU A 301 -8.32 -5.73 6.97
C LEU A 301 -8.74 -7.10 6.38
N TRP A 302 -9.54 -7.85 7.12
CA TRP A 302 -10.04 -9.15 6.69
C TRP A 302 -10.89 -9.04 5.42
N GLY A 303 -11.89 -8.17 5.45
CA GLY A 303 -12.78 -7.95 4.30
C GLY A 303 -12.03 -7.50 3.05
N LEU A 304 -11.09 -6.56 3.23
CA LEU A 304 -10.30 -6.03 2.14
C LEU A 304 -9.34 -7.08 1.55
N THR A 305 -8.71 -7.89 2.40
CA THR A 305 -7.82 -8.98 1.94
C THR A 305 -8.59 -9.98 1.08
N VAL A 306 -9.80 -10.39 1.49
CA VAL A 306 -10.63 -11.32 0.72
C VAL A 306 -11.05 -10.71 -0.61
N VAL A 307 -11.58 -9.50 -0.61
CA VAL A 307 -12.05 -8.83 -1.84
C VAL A 307 -10.91 -8.58 -2.81
N LEU A 308 -9.76 -8.10 -2.32
CA LEU A 308 -8.59 -7.85 -3.16
C LEU A 308 -8.00 -9.15 -3.72
N SER A 309 -7.96 -10.24 -2.95
CA SER A 309 -7.49 -11.53 -3.44
C SER A 309 -8.31 -12.02 -4.63
N GLU A 310 -9.63 -11.89 -4.58
CA GLU A 310 -10.49 -12.24 -5.71
C GLU A 310 -10.29 -11.30 -6.92
N ILE A 311 -9.96 -10.03 -6.70
CA ILE A 311 -9.68 -9.07 -7.79
C ILE A 311 -8.33 -9.38 -8.46
N PHE A 312 -7.28 -9.62 -7.66
CA PHE A 312 -5.92 -9.79 -8.17
C PHE A 312 -5.70 -11.16 -8.82
N VAL A 313 -6.26 -12.23 -8.25
CA VAL A 313 -6.19 -13.56 -8.86
C VAL A 313 -7.08 -13.65 -10.10
N GLY A 314 -8.26 -13.03 -10.09
CA GLY A 314 -9.20 -13.05 -11.21
C GLY A 314 -9.63 -14.46 -11.62
N PRO A 315 -10.17 -15.30 -10.71
CA PRO A 315 -10.49 -16.71 -11.01
C PRO A 315 -11.45 -16.87 -12.18
N GLU A 316 -12.27 -15.88 -12.43
CA GLU A 316 -13.19 -15.83 -13.58
C GLU A 316 -12.43 -15.69 -14.89
N ASP A 317 -11.49 -14.74 -14.95
CA ASP A 317 -10.72 -14.46 -16.16
C ASP A 317 -9.76 -15.65 -16.47
N ILE A 318 -9.25 -16.34 -15.45
CA ILE A 318 -8.45 -17.56 -15.61
C ILE A 318 -9.32 -18.70 -16.18
N ALA A 319 -10.50 -18.95 -15.61
CA ALA A 319 -11.40 -20.01 -16.09
C ALA A 319 -11.88 -19.75 -17.52
N ASP A 320 -12.20 -18.48 -17.87
CA ASP A 320 -12.58 -18.10 -19.23
C ASP A 320 -11.41 -18.25 -20.22
N SER A 321 -10.18 -17.98 -19.78
CA SER A 321 -8.98 -18.16 -20.60
C SER A 321 -8.71 -19.64 -20.90
N LEU A 322 -8.79 -20.52 -19.88
CA LEU A 322 -8.67 -21.97 -20.05
C LEU A 322 -9.72 -22.50 -21.03
N MET A 323 -10.98 -22.12 -20.83
CA MET A 323 -12.06 -22.56 -21.71
C MET A 323 -11.84 -22.14 -23.18
N ARG A 324 -11.32 -20.92 -23.43
CA ARG A 324 -11.01 -20.44 -24.79
C ARG A 324 -9.83 -21.16 -25.42
N GLN A 325 -8.87 -21.62 -24.61
CA GLN A 325 -7.69 -22.35 -25.08
C GLN A 325 -7.97 -23.85 -25.28
N GLY A 326 -9.12 -24.33 -24.80
CA GLY A 326 -9.46 -25.74 -24.80
C GLY A 326 -8.75 -26.53 -23.69
N ASP A 327 -8.17 -25.83 -22.73
CA ASP A 327 -7.48 -26.42 -21.58
C ASP A 327 -8.48 -26.67 -20.45
N TYR A 328 -8.26 -27.73 -19.64
CA TYR A 328 -9.12 -28.07 -18.53
C TYR A 328 -8.31 -28.52 -17.30
N LEU A 329 -8.93 -28.40 -16.14
CA LEU A 329 -8.39 -28.94 -14.89
C LEU A 329 -8.81 -30.40 -14.77
N ASP A 330 -7.93 -31.26 -14.17
CA ASP A 330 -8.23 -32.62 -13.91
C ASP A 330 -9.55 -32.77 -13.12
N ASP A 331 -10.42 -33.66 -13.54
CA ASP A 331 -11.73 -33.98 -12.94
C ASP A 331 -12.75 -32.83 -12.87
N LEU A 332 -12.53 -31.73 -13.60
CA LEU A 332 -13.43 -30.59 -13.59
C LEU A 332 -13.90 -30.20 -15.01
N GLU A 333 -15.19 -29.96 -15.15
CA GLU A 333 -15.76 -29.47 -16.42
C GLU A 333 -15.29 -28.03 -16.68
N PRO A 334 -14.87 -27.70 -17.93
CA PRO A 334 -14.53 -26.35 -18.33
C PRO A 334 -15.68 -25.37 -18.09
N GLY A 335 -15.37 -24.18 -17.60
CA GLY A 335 -16.34 -23.12 -17.40
C GLY A 335 -16.78 -22.95 -15.92
N ARG A 336 -18.04 -23.23 -15.59
CA ARG A 336 -18.61 -22.90 -14.28
C ARG A 336 -17.96 -23.66 -13.11
N GLN A 337 -17.67 -24.94 -13.29
CA GLN A 337 -17.05 -25.75 -12.23
C GLN A 337 -15.61 -25.30 -11.96
N THR A 338 -14.82 -25.12 -13.02
CA THR A 338 -13.45 -24.58 -12.96
C THR A 338 -13.42 -23.22 -12.27
N ARG A 339 -14.35 -22.30 -12.61
CA ARG A 339 -14.48 -20.99 -11.97
C ARG A 339 -14.76 -21.13 -10.47
N SER A 340 -15.72 -21.96 -10.09
CA SER A 340 -16.09 -22.17 -8.68
C SER A 340 -14.94 -22.75 -7.86
N TYR A 341 -14.21 -23.70 -8.43
CA TYR A 341 -13.03 -24.30 -7.80
C TYR A 341 -11.92 -23.27 -7.58
N LEU A 342 -11.51 -22.54 -8.61
CA LEU A 342 -10.47 -21.50 -8.49
C LEU A 342 -10.87 -20.38 -7.54
N ALA A 343 -12.15 -19.96 -7.53
CA ALA A 343 -12.64 -19.00 -6.57
C ALA A 343 -12.61 -19.54 -5.13
N GLY A 344 -12.90 -20.83 -4.93
CA GLY A 344 -12.78 -21.50 -3.64
C GLY A 344 -11.34 -21.53 -3.13
N GLN A 345 -10.38 -21.94 -3.98
CA GLN A 345 -8.95 -21.93 -3.67
C GLN A 345 -8.45 -20.51 -3.32
N THR A 346 -8.83 -19.52 -4.13
CA THR A 346 -8.47 -18.10 -3.89
C THR A 346 -9.02 -17.62 -2.55
N ARG A 347 -10.25 -18.01 -2.21
CA ARG A 347 -10.88 -17.60 -0.94
C ARG A 347 -10.20 -18.25 0.27
N ILE A 348 -9.84 -19.53 0.19
CA ILE A 348 -9.08 -20.21 1.25
C ILE A 348 -7.72 -19.53 1.45
N ALA A 349 -6.99 -19.27 0.36
CA ALA A 349 -5.73 -18.54 0.40
C ALA A 349 -5.88 -17.15 1.03
N ALA A 350 -6.93 -16.42 0.65
CA ALA A 350 -7.23 -15.09 1.19
C ALA A 350 -7.53 -15.10 2.70
N PHE A 351 -8.32 -16.07 3.18
CA PHE A 351 -8.60 -16.21 4.61
C PHE A 351 -7.34 -16.55 5.40
N PHE A 352 -6.50 -17.44 4.88
CA PHE A 352 -5.23 -17.78 5.51
C PHE A 352 -4.29 -16.55 5.55
N SER A 353 -4.15 -15.85 4.43
CA SER A 353 -3.37 -14.62 4.34
C SER A 353 -3.85 -13.55 5.33
N ALA A 354 -5.17 -13.33 5.41
CA ALA A 354 -5.78 -12.38 6.35
C ALA A 354 -5.52 -12.77 7.81
N ALA A 355 -5.60 -14.07 8.13
CA ALA A 355 -5.35 -14.58 9.47
C ALA A 355 -3.89 -14.35 9.90
N VAL A 356 -2.92 -14.71 9.04
CA VAL A 356 -1.48 -14.53 9.34
C VAL A 356 -1.13 -13.03 9.43
N THR A 357 -1.58 -12.23 8.47
CA THR A 357 -1.37 -10.77 8.49
C THR A 357 -1.97 -10.14 9.74
N GLY A 358 -3.20 -10.54 10.09
CA GLY A 358 -3.87 -10.10 11.32
C GLY A 358 -3.10 -10.51 12.57
N ALA A 359 -2.64 -11.76 12.66
CA ALA A 359 -1.86 -12.25 13.79
C ALA A 359 -0.53 -11.50 13.99
N LEU A 360 0.06 -10.99 12.90
CA LEU A 360 1.30 -10.19 12.97
C LEU A 360 1.06 -8.73 13.39
N VAL A 361 -0.03 -8.12 12.92
CA VAL A 361 -0.29 -6.69 13.09
C VAL A 361 -1.17 -6.38 14.30
N LEU A 362 -2.26 -7.13 14.50
CA LEU A 362 -3.28 -6.81 15.50
C LEU A 362 -2.81 -6.88 16.95
N PRO A 363 -1.99 -7.85 17.40
CA PRO A 363 -1.56 -7.91 18.79
C PRO A 363 -0.83 -6.66 19.25
N MET A 364 0.05 -6.12 18.38
CA MET A 364 0.79 -4.90 18.69
C MET A 364 -0.11 -3.67 18.76
N LEU A 365 -1.06 -3.53 17.82
CA LEU A 365 -2.05 -2.46 17.86
C LEU A 365 -2.93 -2.57 19.10
N TRP A 366 -3.33 -3.79 19.49
CA TRP A 366 -4.11 -4.05 20.68
C TRP A 366 -3.39 -3.66 21.97
N PHE A 367 -2.12 -4.07 22.10
CA PHE A 367 -1.30 -3.69 23.24
C PHE A 367 -1.13 -2.18 23.37
N HIS A 368 -0.94 -1.50 22.22
CA HIS A 368 -0.90 -0.04 22.17
C HIS A 368 -2.21 0.59 22.66
N ALA A 369 -3.35 0.10 22.16
CA ALA A 369 -4.67 0.62 22.52
C ALA A 369 -5.02 0.42 24.00
N VAL A 370 -4.56 -0.69 24.62
CA VAL A 370 -4.88 -1.01 26.02
C VAL A 370 -3.94 -0.32 27.00
N ARG A 371 -2.64 -0.23 26.68
CA ARG A 371 -1.64 0.35 27.59
C ARG A 371 -1.50 1.86 27.51
N GLY A 372 -1.99 2.47 26.45
CA GLY A 372 -1.94 3.94 26.26
C GLY A 372 -0.54 4.52 26.11
N SER A 373 0.52 3.68 26.13
CA SER A 373 1.90 4.11 25.97
C SER A 373 2.26 4.16 24.49
N PHE A 374 2.54 5.35 23.98
CA PHE A 374 2.96 5.54 22.60
C PHE A 374 4.44 5.18 22.46
N SER A 375 4.75 3.89 22.28
CA SER A 375 6.05 3.49 21.77
C SER A 375 5.92 3.27 20.26
N SER A 376 6.75 3.97 19.50
CA SER A 376 6.83 3.81 18.03
C SER A 376 7.13 2.36 17.62
N PHE A 377 7.64 1.56 18.55
CA PHE A 377 7.92 0.14 18.35
C PHE A 377 6.67 -0.70 18.04
N TYR A 378 5.50 -0.34 18.58
CA TYR A 378 4.25 -1.06 18.29
C TYR A 378 3.81 -0.98 16.81
N MET A 379 4.33 0.00 16.05
CA MET A 379 4.09 0.15 14.62
C MET A 379 5.14 -0.55 13.75
N ALA A 380 6.22 -1.05 14.35
CA ALA A 380 7.31 -1.71 13.63
C ALA A 380 6.85 -2.91 12.78
N PRO A 381 5.98 -3.84 13.28
CA PRO A 381 5.56 -5.00 12.49
C PRO A 381 4.91 -4.60 11.18
N MET A 382 4.02 -3.62 11.22
CA MET A 382 3.30 -3.14 10.06
C MET A 382 4.24 -2.46 9.04
N THR A 383 5.15 -1.63 9.54
CA THR A 383 6.14 -0.93 8.71
C THR A 383 7.11 -1.91 8.05
N VAL A 384 7.62 -2.89 8.82
CA VAL A 384 8.50 -3.96 8.31
C VAL A 384 7.78 -4.79 7.26
N MET A 385 6.52 -5.16 7.52
CA MET A 385 5.72 -5.98 6.62
C MET A 385 5.50 -5.27 5.27
N ILE A 386 5.10 -3.99 5.28
CA ILE A 386 4.91 -3.22 4.06
C ILE A 386 6.23 -3.05 3.31
N LEU A 387 7.32 -2.71 4.02
CA LEU A 387 8.62 -2.54 3.41
C LEU A 387 9.12 -3.83 2.75
N ALA A 388 9.04 -4.95 3.47
CA ALA A 388 9.45 -6.26 2.95
C ALA A 388 8.65 -6.66 1.70
N GLY A 389 7.32 -6.51 1.72
CA GLY A 389 6.49 -6.82 0.55
C GLY A 389 6.79 -5.93 -0.65
N MET A 390 7.04 -4.63 -0.45
CA MET A 390 7.42 -3.73 -1.54
C MET A 390 8.80 -4.09 -2.12
N VAL A 391 9.77 -4.40 -1.26
CA VAL A 391 11.10 -4.85 -1.70
C VAL A 391 11.01 -6.16 -2.48
N MET A 392 10.22 -7.12 -2.01
CA MET A 392 10.01 -8.40 -2.72
C MET A 392 9.39 -8.18 -4.10
N SER A 393 8.36 -7.35 -4.20
CA SER A 393 7.72 -7.01 -5.48
C SER A 393 8.72 -6.36 -6.46
N ILE A 394 9.57 -5.43 -5.98
CA ILE A 394 10.63 -4.81 -6.79
C ILE A 394 11.67 -5.85 -7.24
N LEU A 395 12.07 -6.76 -6.35
CA LEU A 395 13.04 -7.81 -6.67
C LEU A 395 12.49 -8.81 -7.70
N GLU A 396 11.20 -9.17 -7.61
CA GLU A 396 10.54 -9.99 -8.63
C GLU A 396 10.55 -9.30 -10.01
N GLU A 397 10.22 -8.01 -10.05
CA GLU A 397 10.26 -7.24 -11.29
C GLU A 397 11.68 -7.17 -11.89
N VAL A 398 12.68 -6.93 -11.04
CA VAL A 398 14.11 -6.95 -11.45
C VAL A 398 14.50 -8.32 -12.01
N LYS A 399 14.06 -9.41 -11.36
CA LYS A 399 14.31 -10.78 -11.82
C LYS A 399 13.72 -11.03 -13.21
N VAL A 400 12.50 -10.56 -13.46
CA VAL A 400 11.85 -10.67 -14.77
C VAL A 400 12.67 -9.95 -15.86
N TYR A 401 13.07 -8.70 -15.61
CA TYR A 401 13.91 -7.95 -16.59
C TYR A 401 15.25 -8.63 -16.83
N ARG A 402 15.89 -9.15 -15.78
CA ARG A 402 17.17 -9.89 -15.92
C ARG A 402 17.00 -11.15 -16.77
N THR A 403 15.92 -11.88 -16.58
CA THR A 403 15.61 -13.06 -17.38
C THR A 403 15.35 -12.68 -18.84
N MET A 404 14.59 -11.61 -19.10
CA MET A 404 14.36 -11.10 -20.46
C MET A 404 15.67 -10.69 -21.16
N GLU A 405 16.63 -10.11 -20.45
CA GLU A 405 17.94 -9.79 -21.00
C GLU A 405 18.73 -11.05 -21.40
N GLN A 406 18.63 -12.13 -20.65
CA GLN A 406 19.30 -13.41 -20.97
C GLN A 406 18.77 -14.06 -22.24
N TYR A 407 17.45 -13.95 -22.51
CA TYR A 407 16.82 -14.53 -23.71
C TYR A 407 16.86 -13.64 -24.95
N ARG A 408 17.22 -12.36 -24.81
CA ARG A 408 17.27 -11.40 -25.91
C ARG A 408 18.19 -11.80 -27.10
N PRO A 409 19.35 -12.48 -26.90
CA PRO A 409 20.16 -12.94 -28.01
C PRO A 409 19.49 -13.94 -28.94
N PHE A 410 18.37 -14.56 -28.52
CA PHE A 410 17.62 -15.57 -29.26
C PHE A 410 16.34 -15.04 -29.91
N LEU A 411 15.96 -13.79 -29.64
CA LEU A 411 14.84 -13.06 -30.24
C LEU A 411 15.39 -12.01 -31.22
#